data_f2e2236025910026e6193f7b7cef78ea
#
_entry.id   f2e2236025910026e6193f7b7cef78ea
#
_cell.length_a   1.000
_cell.length_b   1.000
_cell.length_c   1.000
_cell.angle_alpha   90.00
_cell.angle_beta   90.00
_cell.angle_gamma   90.00
#
_symmetry.space_group_name_H-M   'P 1'
#
loop_
_entity.id
_entity.type
_entity.pdbx_description
1 polymer ?
#
loop_
_entity_poly.entity_id
_entity_poly.type
_entity_poly.pdbx_seq_one_letter_code
_entity_poly.pdbx_strand_id
1 'polypeptide(L)'
;MAKQQQQQMNMNVDVKNTTSIETPSGGVVFQQGVLLRQVSKFVVGAEEDAIMPIPVFYDPTTGKILTSTIPVELRDEYKDHTIA
;
A
#
# COMPACT_ATOMS: atom_id res chain seq x y z
N MET A 1 21.36 -0.28 0.70
CA MET A 1 21.06 -0.26 0.56
C MET A 1 20.39 0.10 0.49
N ALA A 2 20.16 0.16 0.22
CA ALA A 2 19.57 0.32 -0.05
C ALA A 2 18.91 0.57 -0.45
N LYS A 3 19.07 0.58 -0.69
CA LYS A 3 18.46 0.52 -1.24
C LYS A 3 17.43 0.61 -1.20
N GLN A 4 17.15 0.51 -1.01
CA GLN A 4 16.28 0.50 -1.03
C GLN A 4 15.54 1.00 -1.24
N GLN A 5 15.54 1.10 -1.29
CA GLN A 5 14.97 1.53 -1.55
C GLN A 5 14.45 1.94 -2.05
N GLN A 6 14.45 1.86 -2.25
CA GLN A 6 14.01 2.09 -2.75
C GLN A 6 13.54 2.50 -3.38
N GLN A 7 13.45 2.47 -3.30
CA GLN A 7 12.89 2.74 -3.88
C GLN A 7 12.70 3.36 -4.54
N GLN A 8 12.84 3.09 -4.79
CA GLN A 8 12.73 3.79 -5.20
C GLN A 8 12.77 4.76 -5.92
N MET A 9 13.10 4.82 -5.79
CA MET A 9 12.87 5.87 -6.54
C MET A 9 13.92 6.21 -7.44
N ASN A 10 13.78 5.94 -8.64
CA ASN A 10 14.70 6.19 -9.67
C ASN A 10 14.44 7.45 -10.40
N MET A 11 13.58 8.28 -9.90
CA MET A 11 13.27 9.51 -10.57
C MET A 11 14.27 10.56 -10.17
N ASN A 12 14.68 11.40 -11.10
CA ASN A 12 15.54 12.51 -10.81
C ASN A 12 14.71 13.67 -10.29
N VAL A 13 13.98 13.43 -9.23
CA VAL A 13 13.10 14.42 -8.66
C VAL A 13 13.79 15.05 -7.46
N ASP A 14 13.82 16.37 -7.44
CA ASP A 14 14.29 17.11 -6.27
C ASP A 14 13.18 17.04 -5.23
N VAL A 15 13.48 16.52 -4.06
CA VAL A 15 12.47 16.35 -3.02
C VAL A 15 11.82 17.67 -2.63
N LYS A 16 12.49 18.80 -2.88
CA LYS A 16 11.88 20.09 -2.62
C LYS A 16 10.70 20.39 -3.52
N ASN A 17 10.60 19.69 -4.64
CA ASN A 17 9.51 19.88 -5.59
C ASN A 17 8.39 18.90 -5.36
N THR A 18 8.37 18.25 -4.22
CA THR A 18 7.30 17.32 -3.86
C THR A 18 6.47 17.92 -2.73
N THR A 19 5.31 17.35 -2.51
CA THR A 19 4.44 17.81 -1.43
C THR A 19 4.19 16.64 -0.49
N SER A 20 4.00 16.98 0.79
CA SER A 20 3.70 15.98 1.79
C SER A 20 2.24 15.54 1.66
N ILE A 21 2.00 14.26 1.90
CA ILE A 21 0.64 13.74 2.01
C ILE A 21 0.33 13.67 3.50
N GLU A 22 -0.76 14.29 3.92
CA GLU A 22 -1.15 14.31 5.32
C GLU A 22 -2.13 13.18 5.61
N THR A 23 -2.06 12.67 6.83
CA THR A 23 -3.00 11.66 7.28
C THR A 23 -4.30 12.34 7.71
N PRO A 24 -5.43 11.62 7.73
CA PRO A 24 -6.69 12.19 8.21
C PRO A 24 -6.61 12.66 9.65
N SER A 25 -5.69 12.13 10.44
CA SER A 25 -5.52 12.54 11.83
C SER A 25 -4.62 13.75 11.97
N GLY A 26 -4.16 14.33 10.86
CA GLY A 26 -3.35 15.55 10.89
C GLY A 26 -1.86 15.33 10.97
N GLY A 27 -1.42 14.07 10.89
CA GLY A 27 0.00 13.76 10.87
C GLY A 27 0.56 13.70 9.46
N VAL A 28 1.83 13.36 9.37
CA VAL A 28 2.52 13.30 8.07
C VAL A 28 3.23 11.96 7.87
N VAL A 29 3.15 11.06 8.85
CA VAL A 29 3.85 9.79 8.79
C VAL A 29 2.84 8.67 8.55
N PHE A 30 3.09 7.88 7.52
CA PHE A 30 2.36 6.66 7.26
C PHE A 30 3.22 5.47 7.64
N GLN A 31 2.58 4.35 7.96
CA GLN A 31 3.29 3.11 8.20
C GLN A 31 2.99 2.16 7.05
N GLN A 32 3.93 1.28 6.78
CA GLN A 32 3.76 0.27 5.77
C GLN A 32 3.09 -0.94 6.39
N GLY A 33 2.05 -1.41 5.73
CA GLY A 33 1.37 -2.64 6.11
C GLY A 33 1.24 -3.54 4.91
N VAL A 34 0.51 -4.62 5.08
CA VAL A 34 0.35 -5.60 4.01
C VAL A 34 -1.10 -6.07 4.00
N LEU A 35 -1.73 -5.97 2.82
CA LEU A 35 -2.99 -6.66 2.61
C LEU A 35 -2.69 -8.08 2.19
N LEU A 36 -3.43 -9.04 2.74
CA LEU A 36 -3.24 -10.43 2.37
C LEU A 36 -4.42 -10.86 1.50
N ARG A 37 -4.10 -11.37 0.30
CA ARG A 37 -5.11 -11.87 -0.62
C ARG A 37 -4.94 -13.38 -0.73
N GLN A 38 -6.05 -14.08 -0.67
CA GLN A 38 -6.03 -15.53 -0.85
C GLN A 38 -6.26 -15.85 -2.31
N VAL A 39 -5.39 -16.66 -2.88
CA VAL A 39 -5.48 -17.07 -4.27
C VAL A 39 -5.82 -18.56 -4.30
N SER A 40 -6.89 -18.89 -5.03
CA SER A 40 -7.34 -20.27 -5.11
C SER A 40 -6.27 -21.17 -5.70
N LYS A 41 -6.13 -22.35 -5.10
CA LYS A 41 -5.18 -23.34 -5.59
C LYS A 41 -5.43 -23.71 -7.04
N PHE A 42 -6.67 -23.60 -7.49
CA PHE A 42 -7.00 -23.93 -8.88
C PHE A 42 -6.45 -22.90 -9.85
N VAL A 43 -6.28 -21.64 -9.38
CA VAL A 43 -5.74 -20.58 -10.21
C VAL A 43 -4.23 -20.73 -10.36
N VAL A 44 -3.55 -21.10 -9.27
CA VAL A 44 -2.09 -21.16 -9.27
C VAL A 44 -1.55 -22.57 -9.55
N GLY A 45 -2.44 -23.56 -9.70
CA GLY A 45 -2.01 -24.92 -10.00
C GLY A 45 -1.27 -25.59 -8.86
N ALA A 46 -1.63 -25.28 -7.63
CA ALA A 46 -0.97 -25.82 -6.44
C ALA A 46 -1.90 -26.76 -5.69
N GLU A 47 -1.38 -27.37 -4.64
CA GLU A 47 -2.18 -28.27 -3.80
C GLU A 47 -2.95 -27.52 -2.73
N GLU A 48 -2.52 -26.31 -2.41
CA GLU A 48 -3.16 -25.49 -1.40
C GLU A 48 -3.36 -24.08 -1.93
N ASP A 49 -4.33 -23.38 -1.34
CA ASP A 49 -4.51 -21.97 -1.66
C ASP A 49 -3.26 -21.20 -1.27
N ALA A 50 -2.93 -20.18 -2.06
CA ALA A 50 -1.77 -19.34 -1.80
C ALA A 50 -2.21 -18.03 -1.17
N ILE A 51 -1.28 -17.40 -0.47
CA ILE A 51 -1.49 -16.07 0.09
C ILE A 51 -0.57 -15.11 -0.62
N MET A 52 -1.16 -14.04 -1.15
CA MET A 52 -0.41 -13.02 -1.87
C MET A 52 -0.40 -11.75 -1.07
N PRO A 53 0.79 -11.29 -0.62
CA PRO A 53 0.87 -10.02 0.12
C PRO A 53 0.91 -8.84 -0.84
N ILE A 54 0.22 -7.77 -0.48
CA ILE A 54 0.22 -6.52 -1.23
C ILE A 54 0.63 -5.42 -0.27
N PRO A 55 1.80 -4.81 -0.47
CA PRO A 55 2.23 -3.74 0.43
C PRO A 55 1.38 -2.49 0.22
N VAL A 56 1.01 -1.87 1.32
CA VAL A 56 0.23 -0.64 1.33
C VAL A 56 0.77 0.28 2.41
N PHE A 57 0.34 1.53 2.39
CA PHE A 57 0.64 2.48 3.46
C PHE A 57 -0.66 2.90 4.12
N TYR A 58 -0.61 3.09 5.42
CA TYR A 58 -1.82 3.42 6.17
C TYR A 58 -1.51 4.43 7.27
N ASP A 59 -2.55 5.15 7.69
CA ASP A 59 -2.49 6.09 8.80
C ASP A 59 -2.42 5.29 10.09
N PRO A 60 -1.33 5.38 10.87
CA PRO A 60 -1.19 4.56 12.07
C PRO A 60 -2.18 4.90 13.16
N THR A 61 -2.80 6.08 13.11
CA THR A 61 -3.77 6.48 14.12
C THR A 61 -5.15 5.90 13.84
N THR A 62 -5.58 5.91 12.58
CA THR A 62 -6.92 5.47 12.23
C THR A 62 -6.97 4.09 11.60
N GLY A 63 -5.83 3.60 11.10
CA GLY A 63 -5.78 2.36 10.35
C GLY A 63 -6.28 2.48 8.92
N LYS A 64 -6.61 3.68 8.46
CA LYS A 64 -7.11 3.87 7.10
C LYS A 64 -5.97 3.82 6.10
N ILE A 65 -6.19 3.11 5.03
CA ILE A 65 -5.16 2.86 4.02
C ILE A 65 -5.17 3.97 2.99
N LEU A 66 -3.99 4.40 2.57
CA LEU A 66 -3.86 5.38 1.51
C LEU A 66 -4.27 4.72 0.20
N THR A 67 -5.34 5.21 -0.39
CA THR A 67 -6.00 4.57 -1.53
C THR A 67 -5.05 4.32 -2.69
N SER A 68 -4.18 5.26 -2.98
CA SER A 68 -3.27 5.14 -4.13
C SER A 68 -2.29 4.00 -3.99
N THR A 69 -2.11 3.44 -2.78
CA THR A 69 -1.21 2.31 -2.61
C THR A 69 -1.90 0.96 -2.83
N ILE A 70 -3.23 0.97 -3.00
CA ILE A 70 -3.98 -0.24 -3.29
C ILE A 70 -4.11 -0.38 -4.81
N PRO A 71 -3.88 -1.58 -5.36
CA PRO A 71 -4.11 -1.79 -6.79
C PRO A 71 -5.51 -1.32 -7.18
N VAL A 72 -5.60 -0.65 -8.32
CA VAL A 72 -6.85 0.00 -8.70
C VAL A 72 -8.02 -0.99 -8.77
N GLU A 73 -7.74 -2.23 -9.14
CA GLU A 73 -8.78 -3.25 -9.27
C GLU A 73 -9.41 -3.62 -7.93
N LEU A 74 -8.71 -3.34 -6.82
CA LEU A 74 -9.18 -3.75 -5.50
C LEU A 74 -9.72 -2.60 -4.67
N ARG A 75 -9.64 -1.37 -5.17
CA ARG A 75 -9.97 -0.20 -4.36
C ARG A 75 -11.42 -0.19 -3.91
N ASP A 76 -12.32 -0.64 -4.76
CA ASP A 76 -13.72 -0.63 -4.40
C ASP A 76 -14.01 -1.60 -3.26
N GLU A 77 -13.30 -2.72 -3.24
CA GLU A 77 -13.49 -3.71 -2.19
C GLU A 77 -13.08 -3.16 -0.82
N TYR A 78 -12.10 -2.27 -0.78
CA TYR A 78 -11.57 -1.74 0.47
C TYR A 78 -12.04 -0.32 0.79
N LYS A 79 -13.08 0.15 0.12
CA LYS A 79 -13.47 1.56 0.23
C LYS A 79 -13.82 1.97 1.67
N ASP A 80 -14.26 1.03 2.50
CA ASP A 80 -14.59 1.35 3.89
C ASP A 80 -13.37 1.37 4.79
N HIS A 81 -12.21 1.03 4.24
CA HIS A 81 -10.95 0.97 5.00
C HIS A 81 -9.92 1.97 4.47
N THR A 82 -10.32 2.82 3.55
CA THR A 82 -9.37 3.71 2.89
C THR A 82 -9.65 5.16 3.25
N ILE A 83 -8.63 5.98 3.02
CA ILE A 83 -8.76 7.43 3.13
C ILE A 83 -9.57 7.91 1.93
N ALA A 84 -10.65 8.59 2.21
CA ALA A 84 -11.57 9.04 1.17
C ALA A 84 -10.96 10.12 0.28
#